data_37d2088e12953266ae743f2c4895cb37
#
_entry.id   37d2088e12953266ae743f2c4895cb37
#
_cell.length_a   1.000
_cell.length_b   1.000
_cell.length_c   1.000
_cell.angle_alpha   90.00
_cell.angle_beta   90.00
_cell.angle_gamma   90.00
#
_symmetry.space_group_name_H-M   'P 1'
#
loop_
_entity.id
_entity.type
_entity.pdbx_description
1 polymer ?
#
loop_
_entity_poly.entity_id
_entity_poly.type
_entity_poly.pdbx_seq_one_letter_code
_entity_poly.pdbx_strand_id
1 'polypeptide(L)'
;MIDLLSLQQKLVPELMELMEKRYRILYHIQLSQPIGRRSLMNAVNLTERVLRAEVELLKEQQLIQIQPIGMSLTEQGEEVVEKLFSIMNTVSGTEGKERALAAKYGIEKIIIVPGDCDQVPNLQEELGAKAAQELVKLLSPDDILAVTGGSTINKVAKHIPPVLVGEKPKIVVPARGSFGGNVETQANLTCAQLANKLGVPYITLYLPDQLSEASLQSISHEPEIKLALDYLQQSTVILHGIGDAIKMANRRNTDMKALELLGEKTAVGEAFGAYFDKDGKVVYKLLTVGLQIEQLQDKKHLIAVAGGASKAEAIRAYLKFAPTSTILITDEAVANNL
;
A
#
# COMPACT_ATOMS: atom_id res chain seq x y z
N MET A 1 -17.41 -23.81 8.51
CA MET A 1 -18.03 -22.57 8.00
C MET A 1 -17.66 -22.31 6.53
N ILE A 2 -16.38 -22.41 6.14
CA ILE A 2 -15.90 -22.26 4.75
C ILE A 2 -16.57 -23.30 3.82
N ASP A 3 -16.81 -24.53 4.29
CA ASP A 3 -17.44 -25.59 3.50
C ASP A 3 -18.91 -25.28 3.17
N LEU A 4 -19.67 -24.72 4.11
CA LEU A 4 -21.06 -24.30 3.89
C LEU A 4 -21.17 -23.18 2.85
N LEU A 5 -20.27 -22.18 2.93
CA LEU A 5 -20.25 -21.06 1.98
C LEU A 5 -19.89 -21.52 0.56
N SER A 6 -18.94 -22.44 0.42
CA SER A 6 -18.57 -23.00 -0.89
C SER A 6 -19.73 -23.83 -1.51
N LEU A 7 -20.49 -24.51 -0.69
CA LEU A 7 -21.68 -25.24 -1.13
C LEU A 7 -22.82 -24.27 -1.51
N GLN A 8 -23.03 -23.20 -0.73
CA GLN A 8 -23.99 -22.16 -1.06
C GLN A 8 -23.66 -21.46 -2.37
N GLN A 9 -22.37 -21.13 -2.58
CA GLN A 9 -21.92 -20.51 -3.84
C GLN A 9 -22.19 -21.38 -5.07
N LYS A 10 -22.10 -22.71 -4.94
CA LYS A 10 -22.41 -23.65 -6.02
C LYS A 10 -23.92 -23.84 -6.22
N LEU A 11 -24.72 -23.79 -5.14
CA LEU A 11 -26.14 -24.07 -5.18
C LEU A 11 -26.98 -22.81 -5.49
N VAL A 12 -26.60 -21.68 -4.94
CA VAL A 12 -27.35 -20.41 -5.05
C VAL A 12 -26.36 -19.23 -5.25
N PRO A 13 -25.68 -19.14 -6.40
CA PRO A 13 -24.67 -18.11 -6.66
C PRO A 13 -25.24 -16.68 -6.51
N GLU A 14 -26.51 -16.49 -6.85
CA GLU A 14 -27.20 -15.19 -6.77
C GLU A 14 -27.26 -14.66 -5.33
N LEU A 15 -27.36 -15.54 -4.34
CA LEU A 15 -27.35 -15.14 -2.93
C LEU A 15 -25.96 -14.57 -2.55
N MET A 16 -24.91 -15.16 -3.07
CA MET A 16 -23.54 -14.71 -2.81
C MET A 16 -23.27 -13.36 -3.47
N GLU A 17 -23.70 -13.17 -4.73
CA GLU A 17 -23.58 -11.89 -5.43
C GLU A 17 -24.37 -10.79 -4.71
N LEU A 18 -25.56 -11.12 -4.19
CA LEU A 18 -26.37 -10.18 -3.44
C LEU A 18 -25.71 -9.81 -2.10
N MET A 19 -25.14 -10.80 -1.40
CA MET A 19 -24.42 -10.60 -0.14
C MET A 19 -23.19 -9.73 -0.36
N GLU A 20 -22.39 -10.02 -1.38
CA GLU A 20 -21.22 -9.22 -1.76
C GLU A 20 -21.61 -7.78 -2.11
N LYS A 21 -22.63 -7.58 -2.92
CA LYS A 21 -23.12 -6.25 -3.27
C LYS A 21 -23.50 -5.44 -2.03
N ARG A 22 -24.26 -6.02 -1.09
CA ARG A 22 -24.68 -5.34 0.14
C ARG A 22 -23.52 -5.09 1.08
N TYR A 23 -22.63 -6.07 1.22
CA TYR A 23 -21.39 -5.90 1.97
C TYR A 23 -20.55 -4.73 1.42
N ARG A 24 -20.34 -4.64 0.10
CA ARG A 24 -19.62 -3.52 -0.55
C ARG A 24 -20.28 -2.16 -0.23
N ILE A 25 -21.60 -2.07 -0.22
CA ILE A 25 -22.30 -0.84 0.16
C ILE A 25 -21.99 -0.46 1.62
N LEU A 26 -22.17 -1.38 2.56
CA LEU A 26 -21.89 -1.14 3.98
C LEU A 26 -20.42 -0.78 4.21
N TYR A 27 -19.52 -1.51 3.58
CA TYR A 27 -18.08 -1.29 3.65
C TYR A 27 -17.68 0.12 3.15
N HIS A 28 -18.18 0.57 2.02
CA HIS A 28 -17.91 1.92 1.52
C HIS A 28 -18.55 3.03 2.37
N ILE A 29 -19.69 2.75 3.02
CA ILE A 29 -20.24 3.66 4.03
C ILE A 29 -19.28 3.76 5.21
N GLN A 30 -18.80 2.64 5.75
CA GLN A 30 -17.83 2.62 6.86
C GLN A 30 -16.58 3.45 6.56
N LEU A 31 -16.02 3.31 5.36
CA LEU A 31 -14.81 4.01 4.94
C LEU A 31 -14.97 5.53 4.82
N SER A 32 -16.19 6.01 4.51
CA SER A 32 -16.38 7.40 4.08
C SER A 32 -17.51 8.11 4.81
N GLN A 33 -18.01 7.53 5.90
CA GLN A 33 -19.15 8.09 6.64
C GLN A 33 -18.82 9.43 7.34
N PRO A 34 -19.76 10.40 7.30
CA PRO A 34 -21.03 10.34 6.61
C PRO A 34 -20.88 10.54 5.09
N ILE A 35 -21.44 9.62 4.28
CA ILE A 35 -21.29 9.63 2.82
C ILE A 35 -22.59 10.00 2.10
N GLY A 36 -22.48 10.90 1.10
CA GLY A 36 -23.60 11.26 0.23
C GLY A 36 -23.93 10.18 -0.81
N ARG A 37 -25.19 10.08 -1.23
CA ARG A 37 -25.66 9.05 -2.20
C ARG A 37 -24.86 9.03 -3.49
N ARG A 38 -24.53 10.21 -4.06
CA ARG A 38 -23.78 10.30 -5.31
C ARG A 38 -22.35 9.76 -5.17
N SER A 39 -21.69 10.08 -4.07
CA SER A 39 -20.35 9.58 -3.77
C SER A 39 -20.34 8.07 -3.57
N LEU A 40 -21.33 7.54 -2.82
CA LEU A 40 -21.48 6.11 -2.61
C LEU A 40 -21.75 5.38 -3.93
N MET A 41 -22.63 5.93 -4.78
CA MET A 41 -22.92 5.36 -6.10
C MET A 41 -21.67 5.16 -6.95
N ASN A 42 -20.82 6.16 -6.99
CA ASN A 42 -19.54 6.09 -7.73
C ASN A 42 -18.58 5.07 -7.11
N ALA A 43 -18.49 5.03 -5.77
CA ALA A 43 -17.60 4.13 -5.06
C ALA A 43 -17.95 2.64 -5.26
N VAL A 44 -19.26 2.32 -5.28
CA VAL A 44 -19.74 0.93 -5.46
C VAL A 44 -20.04 0.57 -6.92
N ASN A 45 -19.90 1.51 -7.86
CA ASN A 45 -20.19 1.34 -9.28
C ASN A 45 -21.59 0.77 -9.57
N LEU A 46 -22.62 1.31 -8.89
CA LEU A 46 -24.02 0.93 -9.07
C LEU A 46 -24.81 2.07 -9.70
N THR A 47 -25.90 1.73 -10.41
CA THR A 47 -26.85 2.74 -10.88
C THR A 47 -27.63 3.33 -9.72
N GLU A 48 -28.08 4.59 -9.86
CA GLU A 48 -28.86 5.27 -8.81
C GLU A 48 -30.09 4.47 -8.36
N ARG A 49 -30.81 3.87 -9.30
CA ARG A 49 -32.00 3.05 -9.05
C ARG A 49 -31.68 1.85 -8.15
N VAL A 50 -30.60 1.11 -8.48
CA VAL A 50 -30.17 -0.07 -7.73
C VAL A 50 -29.70 0.33 -6.35
N LEU A 51 -28.82 1.34 -6.25
CA LEU A 51 -28.30 1.80 -4.97
C LEU A 51 -29.43 2.28 -4.05
N ARG A 52 -30.41 3.01 -4.58
CA ARG A 52 -31.55 3.49 -3.79
C ARG A 52 -32.33 2.34 -3.16
N ALA A 53 -32.62 1.29 -3.91
CA ALA A 53 -33.34 0.12 -3.41
C ALA A 53 -32.57 -0.60 -2.29
N GLU A 54 -31.26 -0.80 -2.48
CA GLU A 54 -30.42 -1.46 -1.48
C GLU A 54 -30.25 -0.60 -0.21
N VAL A 55 -30.11 0.72 -0.36
CA VAL A 55 -29.99 1.66 0.78
C VAL A 55 -31.28 1.68 1.62
N GLU A 56 -32.45 1.71 1.01
CA GLU A 56 -33.73 1.65 1.76
C GLU A 56 -33.86 0.32 2.51
N LEU A 57 -33.51 -0.79 1.87
CA LEU A 57 -33.53 -2.11 2.52
C LEU A 57 -32.55 -2.19 3.70
N LEU A 58 -31.30 -1.73 3.53
CA LEU A 58 -30.30 -1.74 4.60
C LEU A 58 -30.71 -0.83 5.76
N LYS A 59 -31.41 0.27 5.48
CA LYS A 59 -32.02 1.15 6.49
C LYS A 59 -33.15 0.44 7.25
N GLU A 60 -34.06 -0.25 6.54
CA GLU A 60 -35.13 -1.05 7.17
C GLU A 60 -34.56 -2.16 8.06
N GLN A 61 -33.41 -2.76 7.66
CA GLN A 61 -32.68 -3.73 8.46
C GLN A 61 -31.88 -3.11 9.61
N GLN A 62 -31.94 -1.79 9.81
CA GLN A 62 -31.25 -1.05 10.86
C GLN A 62 -29.70 -1.16 10.78
N LEU A 63 -29.16 -1.43 9.60
CA LEU A 63 -27.70 -1.51 9.38
C LEU A 63 -27.09 -0.13 9.05
N ILE A 64 -27.92 0.78 8.52
CA ILE A 64 -27.51 2.16 8.21
C ILE A 64 -28.52 3.18 8.72
N GLN A 65 -28.04 4.38 8.96
CA GLN A 65 -28.85 5.56 9.23
C GLN A 65 -28.61 6.63 8.17
N ILE A 66 -29.67 7.35 7.81
CA ILE A 66 -29.64 8.43 6.82
C ILE A 66 -29.94 9.75 7.52
N GLN A 67 -28.99 10.68 7.45
CA GLN A 67 -29.09 12.03 8.00
C GLN A 67 -28.91 13.06 6.88
N PRO A 68 -29.26 14.35 7.09
CA PRO A 68 -29.05 15.40 6.09
C PRO A 68 -27.60 15.52 5.60
N ILE A 69 -26.62 15.19 6.45
CA ILE A 69 -25.19 15.22 6.14
C ILE A 69 -24.71 13.98 5.36
N GLY A 70 -25.49 12.90 5.30
CA GLY A 70 -25.14 11.67 4.61
C GLY A 70 -25.61 10.40 5.32
N MET A 71 -25.12 9.27 4.82
CA MET A 71 -25.38 7.93 5.35
C MET A 71 -24.21 7.50 6.24
N SER A 72 -24.54 6.84 7.35
CA SER A 72 -23.57 6.25 8.29
C SER A 72 -24.04 4.85 8.70
N LEU A 73 -23.12 3.99 9.12
CA LEU A 73 -23.48 2.72 9.74
C LEU A 73 -24.15 2.96 11.10
N THR A 74 -24.95 2.02 11.52
CA THR A 74 -25.35 1.84 12.91
C THR A 74 -24.33 0.93 13.60
N GLU A 75 -24.39 0.81 14.92
CA GLU A 75 -23.58 -0.14 15.69
C GLU A 75 -23.74 -1.58 15.16
N GLN A 76 -24.97 -1.98 14.83
CA GLN A 76 -25.25 -3.28 14.21
C GLN A 76 -24.65 -3.40 12.81
N GLY A 77 -24.64 -2.32 12.03
CA GLY A 77 -23.99 -2.27 10.70
C GLY A 77 -22.47 -2.45 10.78
N GLU A 78 -21.83 -1.80 11.74
CA GLU A 78 -20.38 -1.95 11.99
C GLU A 78 -20.04 -3.39 12.38
N GLU A 79 -20.80 -4.00 13.29
CA GLU A 79 -20.63 -5.41 13.68
C GLU A 79 -20.76 -6.37 12.49
N VAL A 80 -21.74 -6.14 11.61
CA VAL A 80 -21.97 -6.95 10.40
C VAL A 80 -20.79 -6.83 9.45
N VAL A 81 -20.28 -5.62 9.19
CA VAL A 81 -19.13 -5.41 8.30
C VAL A 81 -17.90 -6.09 8.87
N GLU A 82 -17.61 -5.95 10.16
CA GLU A 82 -16.47 -6.56 10.83
C GLU A 82 -16.50 -8.09 10.75
N LYS A 83 -17.63 -8.71 11.08
CA LYS A 83 -17.79 -10.16 11.04
C LYS A 83 -17.77 -10.74 9.63
N LEU A 84 -18.30 -10.02 8.64
CA LEU A 84 -18.30 -10.48 7.26
C LEU A 84 -16.97 -10.24 6.55
N PHE A 85 -16.10 -9.39 7.04
CA PHE A 85 -14.85 -9.03 6.37
C PHE A 85 -14.02 -10.25 5.96
N SER A 86 -13.74 -11.15 6.88
CA SER A 86 -12.96 -12.37 6.61
C SER A 86 -13.69 -13.32 5.66
N ILE A 87 -15.01 -13.40 5.77
CA ILE A 87 -15.86 -14.25 4.95
C ILE A 87 -15.90 -13.74 3.51
N MET A 88 -16.09 -12.44 3.35
CA MET A 88 -16.19 -11.79 2.04
C MET A 88 -14.88 -11.86 1.26
N ASN A 89 -13.74 -11.71 1.90
CA ASN A 89 -12.45 -11.90 1.25
C ASN A 89 -12.26 -13.33 0.67
N THR A 90 -12.84 -14.32 1.33
CA THR A 90 -12.81 -15.72 0.85
C THR A 90 -13.82 -15.96 -0.27
N VAL A 91 -15.00 -15.37 -0.17
CA VAL A 91 -16.15 -15.60 -1.07
C VAL A 91 -16.06 -14.81 -2.38
N SER A 92 -15.57 -13.57 -2.33
CA SER A 92 -15.43 -12.69 -3.50
C SER A 92 -14.44 -13.20 -4.56
N GLY A 93 -13.84 -14.36 -4.33
CA GLY A 93 -12.81 -14.89 -5.22
C GLY A 93 -11.51 -14.09 -5.20
N THR A 94 -11.41 -13.09 -4.31
CA THR A 94 -10.25 -12.23 -4.19
C THR A 94 -8.99 -13.04 -3.90
N GLU A 95 -9.08 -14.06 -3.01
CA GLU A 95 -7.97 -14.99 -2.75
C GLU A 95 -7.53 -15.77 -4.01
N GLY A 96 -8.49 -16.17 -4.84
CA GLY A 96 -8.19 -16.84 -6.12
C GLY A 96 -7.44 -15.91 -7.08
N LYS A 97 -7.88 -14.66 -7.16
CA LYS A 97 -7.24 -13.62 -7.96
C LYS A 97 -5.87 -13.24 -7.42
N GLU A 98 -5.73 -13.08 -6.11
CA GLU A 98 -4.47 -12.80 -5.42
C GLU A 98 -3.42 -13.88 -5.75
N ARG A 99 -3.80 -15.16 -5.61
CA ARG A 99 -2.92 -16.30 -5.95
C ARG A 99 -2.57 -16.36 -7.43
N ALA A 100 -3.55 -16.14 -8.32
CA ALA A 100 -3.32 -16.14 -9.77
C ALA A 100 -2.37 -15.02 -10.19
N LEU A 101 -2.56 -13.80 -9.66
CA LEU A 101 -1.69 -12.66 -9.94
C LEU A 101 -0.29 -12.83 -9.34
N ALA A 102 -0.18 -13.33 -8.10
CA ALA A 102 1.12 -13.62 -7.49
C ALA A 102 1.91 -14.64 -8.32
N ALA A 103 1.26 -15.73 -8.76
CA ALA A 103 1.86 -16.72 -9.65
C ALA A 103 2.24 -16.14 -11.03
N LYS A 104 1.38 -15.29 -11.62
CA LYS A 104 1.65 -14.62 -12.91
C LYS A 104 2.95 -13.81 -12.87
N TYR A 105 3.19 -13.09 -11.77
CA TYR A 105 4.38 -12.22 -11.63
C TYR A 105 5.56 -12.89 -10.89
N GLY A 106 5.40 -14.12 -10.39
CA GLY A 106 6.45 -14.85 -9.68
C GLY A 106 6.85 -14.22 -8.34
N ILE A 107 5.93 -13.57 -7.67
CA ILE A 107 6.15 -12.93 -6.36
C ILE A 107 5.49 -13.73 -5.23
N GLU A 108 5.89 -13.47 -3.98
CA GLU A 108 5.45 -14.22 -2.81
C GLU A 108 3.93 -14.12 -2.59
N LYS A 109 3.37 -12.91 -2.66
CA LYS A 109 1.98 -12.67 -2.33
C LYS A 109 1.44 -11.37 -2.93
N ILE A 110 0.15 -11.37 -3.24
CA ILE A 110 -0.62 -10.14 -3.49
C ILE A 110 -1.78 -10.11 -2.49
N ILE A 111 -2.06 -8.92 -1.95
CA ILE A 111 -3.20 -8.63 -1.09
C ILE A 111 -4.00 -7.51 -1.75
N ILE A 112 -5.29 -7.74 -1.97
CA ILE A 112 -6.17 -6.80 -2.66
C ILE A 112 -7.17 -6.22 -1.67
N VAL A 113 -7.18 -4.88 -1.54
CA VAL A 113 -8.21 -4.14 -0.80
C VAL A 113 -9.31 -3.74 -1.77
N PRO A 114 -10.59 -4.01 -1.48
CA PRO A 114 -11.70 -3.69 -2.39
C PRO A 114 -11.84 -2.19 -2.64
N GLY A 115 -11.99 -1.79 -3.91
CA GLY A 115 -12.24 -0.40 -4.33
C GLY A 115 -11.10 0.24 -5.12
N ASP A 116 -11.11 1.58 -5.20
CA ASP A 116 -10.13 2.40 -5.93
C ASP A 116 -9.66 3.57 -5.04
N CYS A 117 -8.38 3.60 -4.71
CA CYS A 117 -7.76 4.66 -3.90
C CYS A 117 -7.83 6.04 -4.56
N ASP A 118 -8.02 6.13 -5.88
CA ASP A 118 -8.20 7.41 -6.56
C ASP A 118 -9.62 7.95 -6.42
N GLN A 119 -10.61 7.10 -6.16
CA GLN A 119 -12.03 7.47 -6.08
C GLN A 119 -12.54 7.55 -4.63
N VAL A 120 -12.00 6.74 -3.72
CA VAL A 120 -12.44 6.62 -2.34
C VAL A 120 -11.39 7.20 -1.39
N PRO A 121 -11.62 8.40 -0.82
CA PRO A 121 -10.58 9.13 -0.05
C PRO A 121 -9.96 8.35 1.10
N ASN A 122 -10.76 7.56 1.83
CA ASN A 122 -10.31 6.83 3.01
C ASN A 122 -9.75 5.42 2.70
N LEU A 123 -9.83 4.96 1.45
CA LEU A 123 -9.33 3.63 1.09
C LEU A 123 -7.80 3.52 1.25
N GLN A 124 -7.09 4.63 1.11
CA GLN A 124 -5.65 4.66 1.39
C GLN A 124 -5.32 4.40 2.87
N GLU A 125 -6.20 4.79 3.81
CA GLU A 125 -6.02 4.47 5.25
C GLU A 125 -6.16 2.96 5.46
N GLU A 126 -7.14 2.34 4.81
CA GLU A 126 -7.36 0.90 4.89
C GLU A 126 -6.23 0.10 4.22
N LEU A 127 -5.77 0.56 3.04
CA LEU A 127 -4.59 -0.01 2.40
C LEU A 127 -3.38 0.02 3.35
N GLY A 128 -3.20 1.14 4.06
CA GLY A 128 -2.19 1.31 5.11
C GLY A 128 -2.39 0.36 6.28
N ALA A 129 -3.62 0.21 6.78
CA ALA A 129 -3.95 -0.69 7.89
C ALA A 129 -3.72 -2.16 7.51
N LYS A 130 -4.11 -2.56 6.30
CA LYS A 130 -3.88 -3.92 5.80
C LYS A 130 -2.38 -4.23 5.67
N ALA A 131 -1.61 -3.28 5.14
CA ALA A 131 -0.16 -3.41 5.04
C ALA A 131 0.52 -3.46 6.42
N ALA A 132 0.04 -2.68 7.40
CA ALA A 132 0.52 -2.72 8.78
C ALA A 132 0.28 -4.08 9.45
N GLN A 133 -0.91 -4.66 9.27
CA GLN A 133 -1.23 -6.00 9.78
C GLN A 133 -0.34 -7.08 9.15
N GLU A 134 -0.09 -7.00 7.85
CA GLU A 134 0.77 -7.97 7.17
C GLU A 134 2.24 -7.80 7.56
N LEU A 135 2.74 -6.57 7.65
CA LEU A 135 4.10 -6.27 8.12
C LEU A 135 4.37 -6.91 9.49
N VAL A 136 3.48 -6.71 10.47
CA VAL A 136 3.66 -7.23 11.83
C VAL A 136 3.73 -8.75 11.87
N LYS A 137 2.97 -9.45 11.04
CA LYS A 137 3.01 -10.92 10.95
C LYS A 137 4.33 -11.49 10.44
N LEU A 138 5.07 -10.70 9.67
CA LEU A 138 6.31 -11.12 9.00
C LEU A 138 7.56 -10.78 9.81
N LEU A 139 7.46 -9.83 10.76
CA LEU A 139 8.59 -9.38 11.55
C LEU A 139 9.04 -10.43 12.57
N SER A 140 10.35 -10.51 12.76
CA SER A 140 11.02 -11.32 13.78
C SER A 140 12.08 -10.51 14.52
N PRO A 141 12.55 -10.96 15.71
CA PRO A 141 13.52 -10.21 16.54
C PRO A 141 14.86 -9.91 15.88
N ASP A 142 15.26 -10.70 14.91
CA ASP A 142 16.53 -10.53 14.19
C ASP A 142 16.40 -9.62 12.97
N ASP A 143 15.18 -9.23 12.60
CA ASP A 143 14.94 -8.42 11.42
C ASP A 143 15.37 -6.97 11.63
N ILE A 144 15.93 -6.39 10.59
CA ILE A 144 16.16 -4.96 10.44
C ILE A 144 15.16 -4.45 9.41
N LEU A 145 14.23 -3.59 9.85
CA LEU A 145 13.19 -3.04 9.00
C LEU A 145 13.66 -1.73 8.36
N ALA A 146 13.84 -1.72 7.05
CA ALA A 146 14.07 -0.48 6.31
C ALA A 146 12.78 0.06 5.70
N VAL A 147 12.59 1.38 5.78
CA VAL A 147 11.34 2.02 5.35
C VAL A 147 11.60 3.23 4.46
N THR A 148 10.88 3.30 3.33
CA THR A 148 10.85 4.52 2.52
C THR A 148 9.87 5.54 3.11
N GLY A 149 9.93 6.78 2.60
CA GLY A 149 8.87 7.76 2.84
C GLY A 149 7.68 7.59 1.88
N GLY A 150 6.77 8.53 1.94
CA GLY A 150 5.60 8.64 1.08
C GLY A 150 4.28 8.61 1.85
N SER A 151 3.23 9.20 1.26
CA SER A 151 1.91 9.30 1.92
C SER A 151 1.32 7.95 2.28
N THR A 152 1.43 6.96 1.40
CA THR A 152 0.92 5.60 1.64
C THR A 152 1.69 4.90 2.75
N ILE A 153 3.03 5.01 2.76
CA ILE A 153 3.86 4.38 3.79
C ILE A 153 3.67 5.05 5.17
N ASN A 154 3.46 6.36 5.19
CA ASN A 154 3.09 7.05 6.43
C ASN A 154 1.76 6.51 7.01
N LYS A 155 0.78 6.17 6.17
CA LYS A 155 -0.47 5.53 6.62
C LYS A 155 -0.21 4.13 7.22
N VAL A 156 0.69 3.34 6.64
CA VAL A 156 1.12 2.07 7.26
C VAL A 156 1.65 2.32 8.68
N ALA A 157 2.53 3.29 8.85
CA ALA A 157 3.09 3.63 10.16
C ALA A 157 2.01 4.06 11.18
N LYS A 158 0.98 4.79 10.75
CA LYS A 158 -0.14 5.21 11.61
C LYS A 158 -0.97 4.04 12.11
N HIS A 159 -1.11 2.98 11.32
CA HIS A 159 -1.99 1.85 11.57
C HIS A 159 -1.30 0.60 12.13
N ILE A 160 -0.05 0.69 12.56
CA ILE A 160 0.61 -0.43 13.24
C ILE A 160 -0.21 -0.85 14.47
N PRO A 161 -0.69 -2.11 14.52
CA PRO A 161 -1.41 -2.61 15.67
C PRO A 161 -0.46 -2.82 16.87
N PRO A 162 -0.99 -3.02 18.08
CA PRO A 162 -0.19 -3.45 19.22
C PRO A 162 0.56 -4.76 18.90
N VAL A 163 1.86 -4.79 19.16
CA VAL A 163 2.74 -5.93 18.84
C VAL A 163 3.21 -6.62 20.10
N LEU A 164 3.14 -7.95 20.12
CA LEU A 164 3.60 -8.75 21.24
C LEU A 164 5.14 -8.74 21.36
N VAL A 165 5.64 -8.95 22.56
CA VAL A 165 7.07 -9.15 22.81
C VAL A 165 7.51 -10.44 22.08
N GLY A 166 8.51 -10.33 21.19
CA GLY A 166 8.99 -11.46 20.37
C GLY A 166 8.65 -11.38 18.87
N GLU A 167 7.73 -10.48 18.49
CA GLU A 167 7.37 -10.22 17.08
C GLU A 167 7.90 -8.88 16.57
N LYS A 168 8.85 -8.30 17.29
CA LYS A 168 9.38 -6.95 17.00
C LYS A 168 10.72 -7.06 16.29
N PRO A 169 10.99 -6.20 15.29
CA PRO A 169 12.30 -6.16 14.67
C PRO A 169 13.36 -5.61 15.64
N LYS A 170 14.61 -5.91 15.35
CA LYS A 170 15.75 -5.40 16.13
C LYS A 170 15.82 -3.87 16.11
N ILE A 171 15.56 -3.28 14.95
CA ILE A 171 15.67 -1.84 14.71
C ILE A 171 14.91 -1.44 13.44
N VAL A 172 14.47 -0.18 13.38
CA VAL A 172 13.92 0.43 12.16
C VAL A 172 14.91 1.47 11.61
N VAL A 173 15.12 1.47 10.29
CA VAL A 173 16.03 2.40 9.61
C VAL A 173 15.36 3.03 8.39
N PRO A 174 15.68 4.28 8.01
CA PRO A 174 15.16 4.88 6.81
C PRO A 174 15.87 4.30 5.58
N ALA A 175 15.11 3.87 4.57
CA ALA A 175 15.65 3.24 3.36
C ALA A 175 16.36 4.24 2.43
N ARG A 176 16.25 5.54 2.69
CA ARG A 176 16.82 6.60 1.86
C ARG A 176 16.96 7.91 2.62
N GLY A 177 17.76 8.83 2.08
CA GLY A 177 17.86 10.21 2.53
C GLY A 177 16.56 11.01 2.37
N SER A 178 16.57 12.25 2.82
CA SER A 178 15.44 13.16 2.76
C SER A 178 15.47 14.01 1.50
N PHE A 179 14.32 14.29 0.91
CA PHE A 179 14.18 15.27 -0.17
C PHE A 179 13.12 16.32 0.21
N GLY A 180 13.18 17.50 -0.42
CA GLY A 180 12.29 18.62 -0.09
C GLY A 180 10.81 18.24 -0.13
N GLY A 181 9.96 19.06 0.53
CA GLY A 181 8.52 18.87 0.55
C GLY A 181 7.94 18.61 1.94
N ASN A 182 6.83 17.91 2.01
CA ASN A 182 6.11 17.67 3.27
C ASN A 182 6.91 16.75 4.20
N VAL A 183 7.16 17.22 5.42
CA VAL A 183 7.88 16.50 6.48
C VAL A 183 7.20 15.15 6.81
N GLU A 184 5.88 15.10 6.80
CA GLU A 184 5.11 13.89 7.10
C GLU A 184 5.39 12.71 6.16
N THR A 185 5.90 13.00 4.96
CA THR A 185 6.20 11.97 3.96
C THR A 185 7.68 11.60 3.88
N GLN A 186 8.51 12.12 4.80
CA GLN A 186 9.95 11.81 4.84
C GLN A 186 10.20 10.43 5.45
N ALA A 187 11.22 9.73 4.94
CA ALA A 187 11.58 8.39 5.41
C ALA A 187 11.98 8.40 6.91
N ASN A 188 12.70 9.43 7.36
CA ASN A 188 13.10 9.58 8.77
C ASN A 188 11.90 9.68 9.71
N LEU A 189 10.87 10.47 9.35
CA LEU A 189 9.68 10.60 10.19
C LEU A 189 8.87 9.29 10.20
N THR A 190 8.68 8.68 9.05
CA THR A 190 7.98 7.38 8.95
C THR A 190 8.72 6.30 9.74
N CYS A 191 10.05 6.28 9.68
CA CYS A 191 10.91 5.40 10.48
C CYS A 191 10.67 5.59 11.98
N ALA A 192 10.73 6.82 12.48
CA ALA A 192 10.50 7.13 13.88
C ALA A 192 9.07 6.75 14.33
N GLN A 193 8.05 7.02 13.51
CA GLN A 193 6.66 6.64 13.81
C GLN A 193 6.48 5.13 13.92
N LEU A 194 7.03 4.37 12.96
CA LEU A 194 7.00 2.90 12.99
C LEU A 194 7.71 2.36 14.23
N ALA A 195 8.92 2.83 14.50
CA ALA A 195 9.70 2.38 15.65
C ALA A 195 8.99 2.66 16.98
N ASN A 196 8.39 3.85 17.13
CA ASN A 196 7.62 4.21 18.34
C ASN A 196 6.39 3.30 18.51
N LYS A 197 5.66 3.00 17.43
CA LYS A 197 4.51 2.11 17.48
C LYS A 197 4.89 0.66 17.79
N LEU A 198 5.99 0.19 17.22
CA LEU A 198 6.55 -1.13 17.48
C LEU A 198 7.25 -1.22 18.85
N GLY A 199 7.63 -0.08 19.46
CA GLY A 199 8.37 -0.02 20.70
C GLY A 199 9.79 -0.58 20.56
N VAL A 200 10.51 -0.19 19.49
CA VAL A 200 11.87 -0.61 19.16
C VAL A 200 12.78 0.58 18.88
N PRO A 201 14.11 0.41 18.92
CA PRO A 201 15.05 1.45 18.51
C PRO A 201 14.91 1.84 17.04
N TYR A 202 15.38 3.03 16.68
CA TYR A 202 15.54 3.46 15.29
C TYR A 202 16.79 4.31 15.13
N ILE A 203 17.25 4.41 13.89
CA ILE A 203 18.30 5.33 13.45
C ILE A 203 17.70 6.29 12.44
N THR A 204 18.25 7.48 12.33
CA THR A 204 17.89 8.47 11.33
C THR A 204 19.05 8.69 10.35
N LEU A 205 18.72 9.03 9.12
CA LEU A 205 19.70 9.34 8.07
C LEU A 205 19.47 10.80 7.63
N TYR A 206 20.12 11.73 8.30
CA TYR A 206 20.01 13.17 8.02
C TYR A 206 20.91 13.59 6.86
N LEU A 207 20.67 12.98 5.70
CA LEU A 207 21.32 13.33 4.46
C LEU A 207 20.27 13.69 3.40
N PRO A 208 20.61 14.60 2.48
CA PRO A 208 19.81 14.76 1.27
C PRO A 208 19.70 13.44 0.51
N ASP A 209 18.55 13.20 -0.11
CA ASP A 209 18.31 12.01 -0.95
C ASP A 209 19.30 11.91 -2.12
N GLN A 210 19.74 13.05 -2.64
CA GLN A 210 20.68 13.14 -3.75
C GLN A 210 21.94 13.88 -3.31
N LEU A 211 23.10 13.27 -3.53
CA LEU A 211 24.42 13.85 -3.34
C LEU A 211 25.29 13.56 -4.55
N SER A 212 26.30 14.39 -4.78
CA SER A 212 27.37 14.03 -5.71
C SER A 212 28.15 12.82 -5.18
N GLU A 213 28.73 12.04 -6.07
CA GLU A 213 29.51 10.86 -5.68
C GLU A 213 30.66 11.22 -4.73
N ALA A 214 31.36 12.34 -4.99
CA ALA A 214 32.42 12.83 -4.13
C ALA A 214 31.93 13.21 -2.73
N SER A 215 30.75 13.87 -2.63
CA SER A 215 30.15 14.23 -1.35
C SER A 215 29.70 12.98 -0.58
N LEU A 216 29.10 12.02 -1.27
CA LEU A 216 28.67 10.77 -0.64
C LEU A 216 29.86 9.97 -0.10
N GLN A 217 30.95 9.86 -0.89
CA GLN A 217 32.16 9.19 -0.43
C GLN A 217 32.75 9.84 0.81
N SER A 218 32.84 11.17 0.84
CA SER A 218 33.39 11.88 2.01
C SER A 218 32.54 11.69 3.27
N ILE A 219 31.21 11.82 3.14
CA ILE A 219 30.32 11.82 4.31
C ILE A 219 29.98 10.40 4.80
N SER A 220 30.12 9.39 3.95
CA SER A 220 29.83 7.98 4.31
C SER A 220 30.80 7.42 5.36
N HIS A 221 31.95 8.07 5.58
CA HIS A 221 32.92 7.70 6.61
C HIS A 221 32.60 8.30 8.00
N GLU A 222 31.70 9.26 8.07
CA GLU A 222 31.27 9.82 9.36
C GLU A 222 30.57 8.75 10.19
N PRO A 223 30.91 8.59 11.50
CA PRO A 223 30.47 7.45 12.31
C PRO A 223 28.95 7.21 12.31
N GLU A 224 28.14 8.27 12.47
CA GLU A 224 26.69 8.16 12.51
C GLU A 224 26.11 7.76 11.15
N ILE A 225 26.65 8.32 10.08
CA ILE A 225 26.22 8.02 8.71
C ILE A 225 26.59 6.59 8.34
N LYS A 226 27.83 6.21 8.62
CA LYS A 226 28.30 4.84 8.40
C LYS A 226 27.43 3.84 9.14
N LEU A 227 27.11 4.08 10.41
CA LEU A 227 26.25 3.20 11.18
C LEU A 227 24.87 3.04 10.54
N ALA A 228 24.26 4.13 10.07
CA ALA A 228 22.95 4.09 9.41
C ALA A 228 23.02 3.30 8.07
N LEU A 229 24.07 3.52 7.27
CA LEU A 229 24.27 2.82 6.01
C LEU A 229 24.55 1.33 6.23
N ASP A 230 25.34 0.97 7.26
CA ASP A 230 25.63 -0.42 7.61
C ASP A 230 24.35 -1.18 8.02
N TYR A 231 23.48 -0.59 8.86
CA TYR A 231 22.17 -1.17 9.19
C TYR A 231 21.27 -1.29 7.96
N LEU A 232 21.27 -0.27 7.12
CA LEU A 232 20.48 -0.28 5.90
C LEU A 232 20.91 -1.39 4.94
N GLN A 233 22.21 -1.61 4.78
CA GLN A 233 22.73 -2.72 3.98
C GLN A 233 22.34 -4.08 4.55
N GLN A 234 22.36 -4.24 5.88
CA GLN A 234 21.97 -5.45 6.60
C GLN A 234 20.46 -5.62 6.72
N SER A 235 19.64 -4.67 6.23
CA SER A 235 18.19 -4.77 6.35
C SER A 235 17.65 -6.03 5.68
N THR A 236 16.71 -6.69 6.36
CA THR A 236 16.10 -7.95 5.91
C THR A 236 14.67 -7.76 5.41
N VAL A 237 13.93 -6.81 5.99
CA VAL A 237 12.57 -6.47 5.61
C VAL A 237 12.53 -5.03 5.11
N ILE A 238 11.94 -4.84 3.94
CA ILE A 238 11.83 -3.52 3.31
C ILE A 238 10.36 -3.16 3.12
N LEU A 239 9.95 -1.99 3.64
CA LEU A 239 8.63 -1.42 3.41
C LEU A 239 8.74 -0.22 2.49
N HIS A 240 8.10 -0.29 1.31
CA HIS A 240 8.22 0.76 0.30
C HIS A 240 6.94 0.99 -0.50
N GLY A 241 6.89 2.15 -1.16
CA GLY A 241 5.85 2.49 -2.13
C GLY A 241 6.34 2.34 -3.57
N ILE A 242 5.39 2.38 -4.52
CA ILE A 242 5.64 2.51 -5.95
C ILE A 242 5.03 3.83 -6.39
N GLY A 243 5.81 4.69 -7.05
CA GLY A 243 5.40 6.01 -7.50
C GLY A 243 5.16 6.06 -9.01
N ASP A 244 4.30 7.00 -9.44
CA ASP A 244 4.24 7.45 -10.83
C ASP A 244 5.52 8.20 -11.17
N ALA A 245 6.13 7.92 -12.34
CA ALA A 245 7.43 8.46 -12.72
C ALA A 245 7.46 10.00 -12.73
N ILE A 246 6.52 10.62 -13.40
CA ILE A 246 6.47 12.08 -13.58
C ILE A 246 6.11 12.77 -12.26
N LYS A 247 5.13 12.24 -11.51
CA LYS A 247 4.78 12.79 -10.19
C LYS A 247 5.96 12.74 -9.23
N MET A 248 6.76 11.67 -9.25
CA MET A 248 7.93 11.53 -8.38
C MET A 248 9.08 12.44 -8.81
N ALA A 249 9.33 12.59 -10.12
CA ALA A 249 10.33 13.51 -10.63
C ALA A 249 10.01 14.97 -10.26
N ASN A 250 8.75 15.39 -10.40
CA ASN A 250 8.29 16.70 -9.98
C ASN A 250 8.44 16.94 -8.46
N ARG A 251 8.11 15.95 -7.63
CA ARG A 251 8.28 16.05 -6.16
C ARG A 251 9.74 16.21 -5.72
N ARG A 252 10.68 15.71 -6.51
CA ARG A 252 12.11 15.83 -6.25
C ARG A 252 12.72 17.10 -6.86
N ASN A 253 11.91 17.94 -7.51
CA ASN A 253 12.41 19.07 -8.28
C ASN A 253 13.51 18.64 -9.28
N THR A 254 13.29 17.50 -9.94
CA THR A 254 14.19 16.99 -10.97
C THR A 254 14.34 18.02 -12.09
N ASP A 255 15.56 18.19 -12.60
CA ASP A 255 15.82 19.21 -13.63
C ASP A 255 15.06 18.93 -14.94
N MET A 256 14.88 19.98 -15.74
CA MET A 256 14.10 19.91 -16.99
C MET A 256 14.64 18.90 -17.99
N LYS A 257 15.97 18.74 -18.08
CA LYS A 257 16.59 17.77 -19.00
C LYS A 257 16.27 16.34 -18.62
N ALA A 258 16.30 16.06 -17.30
CA ALA A 258 15.92 14.74 -16.81
C ALA A 258 14.41 14.49 -16.99
N LEU A 259 13.55 15.51 -16.81
CA LEU A 259 12.11 15.39 -17.08
C LEU A 259 11.81 15.12 -18.56
N GLU A 260 12.47 15.82 -19.48
CA GLU A 260 12.38 15.56 -20.91
C GLU A 260 12.82 14.15 -21.26
N LEU A 261 13.97 13.72 -20.72
CA LEU A 261 14.46 12.35 -20.90
C LEU A 261 13.50 11.27 -20.40
N LEU A 262 12.84 11.50 -19.25
CA LEU A 262 11.82 10.58 -18.74
C LEU A 262 10.59 10.50 -19.64
N GLY A 263 10.17 11.65 -20.23
CA GLY A 263 9.11 11.70 -21.23
C GLY A 263 9.48 10.98 -22.52
N GLU A 264 10.67 11.26 -23.08
CA GLU A 264 11.17 10.59 -24.29
C GLU A 264 11.32 9.07 -24.11
N LYS A 265 11.79 8.63 -22.93
CA LYS A 265 11.97 7.21 -22.60
C LYS A 265 10.71 6.53 -22.06
N THR A 266 9.56 7.24 -22.05
CA THR A 266 8.27 6.70 -21.62
C THR A 266 8.31 6.03 -20.25
N ALA A 267 8.97 6.69 -19.27
CA ALA A 267 9.00 6.21 -17.90
C ALA A 267 7.61 6.23 -17.29
N VAL A 268 7.14 5.12 -16.75
CA VAL A 268 5.81 4.96 -16.14
C VAL A 268 5.86 4.92 -14.63
N GLY A 269 6.94 4.41 -14.04
CA GLY A 269 7.04 4.22 -12.59
C GLY A 269 8.41 4.56 -12.01
N GLU A 270 8.41 4.74 -10.70
CA GLU A 270 9.62 4.97 -9.90
C GLU A 270 9.59 4.16 -8.60
N ALA A 271 10.72 3.55 -8.27
CA ALA A 271 11.02 2.98 -6.96
C ALA A 271 12.53 3.10 -6.68
N PHE A 272 12.90 3.47 -5.44
CA PHE A 272 14.30 3.58 -4.99
C PHE A 272 15.20 4.47 -5.87
N GLY A 273 14.64 5.52 -6.53
CA GLY A 273 15.38 6.40 -7.43
C GLY A 273 15.56 5.85 -8.84
N ALA A 274 15.14 4.63 -9.11
CA ALA A 274 15.11 4.04 -10.45
C ALA A 274 13.77 4.33 -11.13
N TYR A 275 13.83 4.91 -12.33
CA TYR A 275 12.69 5.15 -13.20
C TYR A 275 12.65 4.08 -14.28
N PHE A 276 11.51 3.47 -14.49
CA PHE A 276 11.36 2.34 -15.41
C PHE A 276 10.18 2.54 -16.36
N ASP A 277 10.32 1.99 -17.55
CA ASP A 277 9.30 1.99 -18.60
C ASP A 277 8.24 0.90 -18.35
N LYS A 278 7.21 0.86 -19.22
CA LYS A 278 6.11 -0.12 -19.15
C LYS A 278 6.56 -1.59 -19.19
N ASP A 279 7.78 -1.85 -19.69
CA ASP A 279 8.34 -3.20 -19.78
C ASP A 279 9.19 -3.58 -18.57
N GLY A 280 9.31 -2.67 -17.61
CA GLY A 280 10.07 -2.86 -16.36
C GLY A 280 11.57 -2.60 -16.53
N LYS A 281 11.99 -2.06 -17.68
CA LYS A 281 13.39 -1.70 -17.92
C LYS A 281 13.69 -0.36 -17.27
N VAL A 282 14.75 -0.31 -16.44
CA VAL A 282 15.24 0.94 -15.87
C VAL A 282 15.77 1.85 -16.98
N VAL A 283 15.14 2.99 -17.18
CA VAL A 283 15.47 3.96 -18.23
C VAL A 283 16.23 5.17 -17.73
N TYR A 284 16.11 5.45 -16.43
CA TYR A 284 16.84 6.51 -15.75
C TYR A 284 17.04 6.16 -14.28
N LYS A 285 18.20 6.52 -13.73
CA LYS A 285 18.52 6.27 -12.33
C LYS A 285 19.13 7.50 -11.70
N LEU A 286 18.56 7.91 -10.57
CA LEU A 286 19.16 8.93 -9.71
C LEU A 286 20.19 8.30 -8.79
N LEU A 287 21.31 8.96 -8.59
CA LEU A 287 22.23 8.62 -7.53
C LEU A 287 21.61 9.08 -6.21
N THR A 288 21.01 8.16 -5.49
CA THR A 288 20.35 8.42 -4.21
C THR A 288 21.12 7.84 -3.05
N VAL A 289 21.06 8.52 -1.89
CA VAL A 289 21.59 7.99 -0.64
C VAL A 289 20.61 6.98 -0.08
N GLY A 290 21.02 5.73 0.08
CA GLY A 290 20.18 4.67 0.62
C GLY A 290 20.18 3.41 -0.24
N LEU A 291 19.16 2.56 -0.07
CA LEU A 291 19.00 1.33 -0.85
C LEU A 291 18.80 1.61 -2.32
N GLN A 292 19.49 0.81 -3.12
CA GLN A 292 19.34 0.79 -4.56
C GLN A 292 18.47 -0.41 -4.98
N ILE A 293 17.83 -0.32 -6.13
CA ILE A 293 16.89 -1.33 -6.60
C ILE A 293 17.53 -2.70 -6.79
N GLU A 294 18.82 -2.73 -7.14
CA GLU A 294 19.61 -3.97 -7.31
C GLU A 294 19.86 -4.70 -6.00
N GLN A 295 19.85 -4.00 -4.87
CA GLN A 295 20.09 -4.57 -3.53
C GLN A 295 18.86 -5.24 -2.93
N LEU A 296 17.74 -5.24 -3.65
CA LEU A 296 16.48 -5.81 -3.16
C LEU A 296 16.39 -7.32 -3.35
N GLN A 297 17.19 -7.92 -4.24
CA GLN A 297 17.06 -9.32 -4.64
C GLN A 297 17.24 -10.32 -3.50
N ASP A 298 18.11 -10.00 -2.55
CA ASP A 298 18.46 -10.91 -1.43
C ASP A 298 17.72 -10.56 -0.12
N LYS A 299 16.70 -9.70 -0.18
CA LYS A 299 15.92 -9.33 1.00
C LYS A 299 14.89 -10.41 1.35
N LYS A 300 14.72 -10.66 2.65
CA LYS A 300 13.81 -11.68 3.18
C LYS A 300 12.35 -11.40 2.78
N HIS A 301 11.90 -10.16 2.97
CA HIS A 301 10.57 -9.70 2.57
C HIS A 301 10.63 -8.28 2.00
N LEU A 302 10.01 -8.07 0.86
CA LEU A 302 9.76 -6.75 0.27
C LEU A 302 8.27 -6.47 0.31
N ILE A 303 7.85 -5.51 1.13
CA ILE A 303 6.45 -5.13 1.25
C ILE A 303 6.24 -3.86 0.43
N ALA A 304 5.67 -4.03 -0.77
CA ALA A 304 5.32 -2.95 -1.68
C ALA A 304 3.86 -2.52 -1.46
N VAL A 305 3.62 -1.25 -1.15
CA VAL A 305 2.27 -0.73 -0.89
C VAL A 305 1.96 0.40 -1.86
N ALA A 306 1.04 0.16 -2.78
CA ALA A 306 0.62 1.14 -3.76
C ALA A 306 -0.80 0.84 -4.26
N GLY A 307 -1.64 1.86 -4.42
CA GLY A 307 -3.01 1.75 -4.91
C GLY A 307 -3.42 2.97 -5.71
N GLY A 308 -4.58 2.86 -6.37
CA GLY A 308 -5.17 3.83 -7.30
C GLY A 308 -5.00 3.41 -8.75
N ALA A 309 -6.09 3.44 -9.52
CA ALA A 309 -6.11 3.11 -10.95
C ALA A 309 -5.02 3.85 -11.74
N SER A 310 -4.72 5.10 -11.37
CA SER A 310 -3.69 5.92 -12.00
C SER A 310 -2.26 5.37 -11.87
N LYS A 311 -2.02 4.44 -10.93
CA LYS A 311 -0.71 3.79 -10.72
C LYS A 311 -0.64 2.36 -11.27
N ALA A 312 -1.71 1.85 -11.85
CA ALA A 312 -1.76 0.45 -12.31
C ALA A 312 -0.63 0.12 -13.29
N GLU A 313 -0.31 1.03 -14.23
CA GLU A 313 0.78 0.82 -15.18
C GLU A 313 2.15 0.78 -14.51
N ALA A 314 2.41 1.71 -13.57
CA ALA A 314 3.65 1.74 -12.80
C ALA A 314 3.83 0.47 -11.95
N ILE A 315 2.75 0.02 -11.28
CA ILE A 315 2.77 -1.19 -10.46
C ILE A 315 2.99 -2.43 -11.35
N ARG A 316 2.29 -2.54 -12.47
CA ARG A 316 2.49 -3.62 -13.43
C ARG A 316 3.92 -3.68 -13.97
N ALA A 317 4.51 -2.53 -14.28
CA ALA A 317 5.89 -2.45 -14.75
C ALA A 317 6.88 -2.88 -13.66
N TYR A 318 6.69 -2.42 -12.41
CA TYR A 318 7.49 -2.84 -11.26
C TYR A 318 7.47 -4.37 -11.06
N LEU A 319 6.29 -4.98 -11.15
CA LEU A 319 6.11 -6.43 -10.96
C LEU A 319 6.86 -7.28 -11.98
N LYS A 320 7.23 -6.74 -13.15
CA LYS A 320 8.00 -7.49 -14.17
C LYS A 320 9.45 -7.80 -13.74
N PHE A 321 9.99 -7.04 -12.78
CA PHE A 321 11.35 -7.24 -12.26
C PHE A 321 11.42 -7.34 -10.74
N ALA A 322 10.28 -7.33 -10.08
CA ALA A 322 10.18 -7.43 -8.63
C ALA A 322 10.82 -8.75 -8.12
N PRO A 323 11.58 -8.71 -7.01
CA PRO A 323 12.10 -9.93 -6.40
C PRO A 323 10.99 -10.89 -5.99
N THR A 324 11.30 -12.20 -5.97
CA THR A 324 10.33 -13.25 -5.60
C THR A 324 9.79 -13.10 -4.17
N SER A 325 10.57 -12.50 -3.27
CA SER A 325 10.18 -12.17 -1.88
C SER A 325 9.24 -10.95 -1.77
N THR A 326 8.71 -10.45 -2.88
CA THR A 326 7.82 -9.29 -2.89
C THR A 326 6.41 -9.68 -2.47
N ILE A 327 5.86 -8.92 -1.52
CA ILE A 327 4.47 -8.93 -1.12
C ILE A 327 3.87 -7.59 -1.55
N LEU A 328 2.95 -7.62 -2.51
CA LEU A 328 2.25 -6.42 -2.97
C LEU A 328 0.93 -6.26 -2.21
N ILE A 329 0.73 -5.10 -1.58
CA ILE A 329 -0.57 -4.68 -1.06
C ILE A 329 -1.10 -3.58 -1.97
N THR A 330 -2.25 -3.83 -2.60
CA THR A 330 -2.84 -2.92 -3.60
C THR A 330 -4.36 -2.91 -3.52
N ASP A 331 -5.01 -2.08 -4.32
CA ASP A 331 -6.46 -2.03 -4.40
C ASP A 331 -7.02 -2.82 -5.60
N GLU A 332 -8.34 -3.00 -5.59
CA GLU A 332 -9.06 -3.74 -6.63
C GLU A 332 -8.92 -3.08 -8.00
N ALA A 333 -8.89 -1.75 -8.06
CA ALA A 333 -8.75 -1.02 -9.32
C ALA A 333 -7.40 -1.30 -10.00
N VAL A 334 -6.32 -1.36 -9.25
CA VAL A 334 -5.01 -1.81 -9.74
C VAL A 334 -5.09 -3.28 -10.15
N ALA A 335 -5.59 -4.16 -9.27
CA ALA A 335 -5.64 -5.60 -9.52
C ALA A 335 -6.47 -5.98 -10.76
N ASN A 336 -7.47 -5.17 -11.13
CA ASN A 336 -8.25 -5.35 -12.37
C ASN A 336 -7.46 -5.00 -13.64
N ASN A 337 -6.36 -4.27 -13.49
CA ASN A 337 -5.48 -3.83 -14.58
C ASN A 337 -4.14 -4.57 -14.62
N LEU A 338 -3.88 -5.51 -13.71
CA LEU A 338 -2.70 -6.38 -13.69
C LEU A 338 -2.91 -7.63 -14.54
#